data_83ef39f218876d555a294bf31b0f7ac4
#
_entry.id   83ef39f218876d555a294bf31b0f7ac4
#
_cell.length_a   1.000
_cell.length_b   1.000
_cell.length_c   1.000
_cell.angle_alpha   90.00
_cell.angle_beta   90.00
_cell.angle_gamma   90.00
#
_symmetry.space_group_name_H-M   'P 1'
#
loop_
_entity.id
_entity.type
_entity.pdbx_description
1 polymer ?
#
loop_
_entity_poly.entity_id
_entity_poly.type
_entity_poly.pdbx_seq_one_letter_code
_entity_poly.pdbx_strand_id
1 'polypeptide(L)'
;GIAITNLKFKQDLVAVDQGVGPVLGVQGEMMFPGIGFGIDIGAMYAMQGATLNLGQWEMFRADGYGKERTYLHTLQIPISLRFKWTRLNGLEDWVAPYAFGGPVFNLTVAHNSLDALNYASAIGMQAGLGFEIHRNWQIQASYTWGLTYSVKFAKLLDYSAREKYWTVRAVYFF
;
A
#
# COMPACT_ATOMS: atom_id res chain seq x y z
N GLY A 1 -8.09 -2.54 -7.81
CA GLY A 1 -6.71 -2.27 -8.16
C GLY A 1 -5.75 -3.38 -7.83
N ILE A 2 -4.49 -3.13 -8.05
CA ILE A 2 -3.38 -4.04 -7.71
C ILE A 2 -2.34 -3.31 -6.88
N ALA A 3 -1.76 -4.01 -5.90
CA ALA A 3 -0.62 -3.56 -5.12
C ALA A 3 0.59 -4.45 -5.41
N ILE A 4 1.74 -3.83 -5.62
CA ILE A 4 3.04 -4.49 -5.76
C ILE A 4 3.82 -4.17 -4.49
N THR A 5 3.97 -5.16 -3.64
CA THR A 5 4.53 -4.99 -2.29
C THR A 5 5.96 -5.47 -2.23
N ASN A 6 6.79 -4.71 -1.53
CA ASN A 6 8.15 -5.08 -1.16
C ASN A 6 8.33 -4.85 0.34
N LEU A 7 8.72 -5.88 1.06
CA LEU A 7 9.07 -5.78 2.49
C LEU A 7 10.56 -5.45 2.59
N LYS A 8 10.89 -4.26 3.08
CA LYS A 8 12.28 -3.87 3.33
C LYS A 8 12.64 -4.10 4.80
N PHE A 9 13.49 -5.07 5.04
CA PHE A 9 14.05 -5.32 6.36
C PHE A 9 15.20 -4.35 6.69
N LYS A 10 15.40 -4.10 7.97
CA LYS A 10 16.45 -3.21 8.47
C LYS A 10 17.86 -3.78 8.21
N GLN A 11 17.96 -5.10 8.11
CA GLN A 11 19.20 -5.82 7.80
C GLN A 11 18.95 -6.74 6.59
N ASP A 12 19.89 -6.81 5.67
CA ASP A 12 19.80 -7.61 4.42
C ASP A 12 20.04 -9.12 4.66
N LEU A 13 19.42 -9.65 5.72
CA LEU A 13 19.59 -11.05 6.11
C LEU A 13 18.58 -12.00 5.44
N VAL A 14 17.48 -11.48 4.90
CA VAL A 14 16.45 -12.29 4.23
C VAL A 14 16.22 -11.77 2.83
N ALA A 15 16.36 -12.63 1.83
CA ALA A 15 15.97 -12.31 0.46
C ALA A 15 14.45 -12.30 0.37
N VAL A 16 13.90 -11.17 -0.10
CA VAL A 16 12.46 -10.95 -0.26
C VAL A 16 12.16 -10.73 -1.72
N ASP A 17 11.32 -11.58 -2.29
CA ASP A 17 10.78 -11.37 -3.63
C ASP A 17 9.46 -10.59 -3.55
N GLN A 18 9.26 -9.69 -4.52
CA GLN A 18 8.07 -8.84 -4.60
C GLN A 18 6.80 -9.67 -4.77
N GLY A 19 5.77 -9.32 -4.02
CA GLY A 19 4.44 -9.90 -4.16
C GLY A 19 3.47 -8.93 -4.82
N VAL A 20 2.53 -9.48 -5.58
CA VAL A 20 1.44 -8.73 -6.21
C VAL A 20 0.12 -9.23 -5.63
N GLY A 21 -0.75 -8.31 -5.25
CA GLY A 21 -2.07 -8.65 -4.71
C GLY A 21 -3.17 -7.67 -5.12
N PRO A 22 -4.43 -8.11 -5.08
CA PRO A 22 -5.57 -7.27 -5.39
C PRO A 22 -5.83 -6.23 -4.30
N VAL A 23 -6.42 -5.11 -4.71
CA VAL A 23 -6.91 -4.04 -3.83
C VAL A 23 -8.34 -3.73 -4.22
N LEU A 24 -9.26 -3.79 -3.27
CA LEU A 24 -10.68 -3.49 -3.46
C LEU A 24 -11.15 -2.57 -2.33
N GLY A 25 -12.04 -1.63 -2.62
CA GLY A 25 -12.54 -0.75 -1.57
C GLY A 25 -13.43 0.37 -2.09
N VAL A 26 -13.70 1.30 -1.18
CA VAL A 26 -14.50 2.49 -1.44
C VAL A 26 -13.67 3.73 -1.13
N GLN A 27 -13.92 4.80 -1.88
CA GLN A 27 -13.25 6.09 -1.71
C GLN A 27 -14.28 7.21 -1.81
N GLY A 28 -14.21 8.15 -0.89
CA GLY A 28 -14.94 9.41 -0.93
C GLY A 28 -13.99 10.56 -1.27
N GLU A 29 -14.46 11.47 -2.07
CA GLU A 29 -13.76 12.68 -2.49
C GLU A 29 -14.54 13.92 -2.08
N MET A 30 -13.88 14.88 -1.46
CA MET A 30 -14.45 16.19 -1.13
C MET A 30 -13.55 17.26 -1.75
N MET A 31 -14.06 17.95 -2.78
CA MET A 31 -13.33 19.04 -3.44
C MET A 31 -13.79 20.40 -2.91
N PHE A 32 -12.81 21.27 -2.62
CA PHE A 32 -13.07 22.67 -2.25
C PHE A 32 -13.23 23.50 -3.51
N PRO A 33 -14.40 24.17 -3.69
CA PRO A 33 -14.67 24.94 -4.89
C PRO A 33 -13.67 26.09 -5.08
N GLY A 34 -13.18 26.25 -6.29
CA GLY A 34 -12.38 27.40 -6.71
C GLY A 34 -10.86 27.28 -6.56
N ILE A 35 -10.34 26.34 -5.78
CA ILE A 35 -8.89 26.23 -5.51
C ILE A 35 -8.25 24.96 -6.04
N GLY A 36 -9.03 24.01 -6.54
CA GLY A 36 -8.50 22.73 -7.04
C GLY A 36 -7.91 21.79 -5.96
N PHE A 37 -8.12 22.12 -4.69
CA PHE A 37 -7.76 21.26 -3.56
C PHE A 37 -8.94 20.43 -3.10
N GLY A 38 -8.67 19.25 -2.57
CA GLY A 38 -9.65 18.35 -2.02
C GLY A 38 -9.05 17.43 -0.97
N ILE A 39 -9.92 16.66 -0.33
CA ILE A 39 -9.58 15.63 0.63
C ILE A 39 -10.20 14.32 0.13
N ASP A 40 -9.39 13.28 0.07
CA ASP A 40 -9.81 11.92 -0.20
C ASP A 40 -9.73 11.09 1.07
N ILE A 41 -10.79 10.34 1.34
CA ILE A 41 -10.83 9.36 2.41
C ILE A 41 -11.29 8.03 1.82
N GLY A 42 -10.60 6.94 2.11
CA GLY A 42 -10.94 5.62 1.60
C GLY A 42 -10.92 4.55 2.67
N ALA A 43 -11.57 3.44 2.36
CA ALA A 43 -11.44 2.18 3.08
C ALA A 43 -11.22 1.08 2.05
N MET A 44 -10.05 0.47 2.06
CA MET A 44 -9.60 -0.47 1.03
C MET A 44 -9.09 -1.74 1.67
N TYR A 45 -9.55 -2.86 1.19
CA TYR A 45 -8.98 -4.15 1.50
C TYR A 45 -7.88 -4.46 0.49
N ALA A 46 -6.69 -4.74 0.97
CA ALA A 46 -5.53 -5.10 0.17
C ALA A 46 -4.99 -6.45 0.63
N MET A 47 -4.72 -7.31 -0.33
CA MET A 47 -3.95 -8.52 -0.12
C MET A 47 -2.51 -8.23 -0.52
N GLN A 48 -1.64 -8.08 0.46
CA GLN A 48 -0.23 -7.81 0.24
C GLN A 48 0.56 -9.09 0.46
N GLY A 49 1.46 -9.41 -0.45
CA GLY A 49 2.25 -10.63 -0.37
C GLY A 49 3.73 -10.37 -0.58
N ALA A 50 4.55 -11.22 0.00
CA ALA A 50 5.97 -11.31 -0.29
C ALA A 50 6.42 -12.77 -0.16
N THR A 51 7.40 -13.16 -0.97
CA THR A 51 8.05 -14.46 -0.81
C THR A 51 9.32 -14.27 0.00
N LEU A 52 9.38 -14.91 1.15
CA LEU A 52 10.52 -14.88 2.04
C LEU A 52 11.40 -16.12 1.82
N ASN A 53 12.66 -15.93 1.55
CA ASN A 53 13.62 -17.04 1.46
C ASN A 53 14.34 -17.22 2.80
N LEU A 54 13.75 -18.00 3.69
CA LEU A 54 14.26 -18.27 5.03
C LEU A 54 15.30 -19.40 5.05
N GLY A 55 15.35 -20.23 4.00
CA GLY A 55 16.23 -21.40 3.93
C GLY A 55 17.72 -21.10 3.77
N GLN A 56 18.14 -19.84 3.67
CA GLN A 56 19.54 -19.43 3.64
C GLN A 56 20.22 -19.45 5.02
N TRP A 57 19.43 -19.49 6.10
CA TRP A 57 19.91 -19.45 7.47
C TRP A 57 19.70 -20.78 8.18
N GLU A 58 20.74 -21.31 8.82
CA GLU A 58 20.67 -22.60 9.53
C GLU A 58 19.58 -22.64 10.59
N MET A 59 19.35 -21.52 11.29
CA MET A 59 18.34 -21.40 12.34
C MET A 59 16.92 -21.62 11.79
N PHE A 60 16.59 -21.07 10.63
CA PHE A 60 15.27 -21.25 10.01
C PHE A 60 15.16 -22.59 9.26
N ARG A 61 16.29 -23.08 8.71
CA ARG A 61 16.36 -24.41 8.08
C ARG A 61 16.17 -25.52 9.10
N ALA A 62 16.69 -25.37 10.32
CA ALA A 62 16.50 -26.33 11.40
C ALA A 62 15.03 -26.45 11.83
N ASP A 63 14.25 -25.36 11.73
CA ASP A 63 12.80 -25.32 11.98
C ASP A 63 11.96 -25.76 10.76
N GLY A 64 12.58 -26.19 9.65
CA GLY A 64 11.88 -26.67 8.45
C GLY A 64 11.40 -25.58 7.49
N TYR A 65 11.78 -24.33 7.68
CA TYR A 65 11.41 -23.22 6.79
C TYR A 65 12.29 -23.18 5.54
N GLY A 66 11.65 -22.95 4.40
CA GLY A 66 12.32 -22.84 3.11
C GLY A 66 12.00 -21.52 2.41
N LYS A 67 11.41 -21.60 1.23
CA LYS A 67 10.84 -20.49 0.46
C LYS A 67 9.36 -20.36 0.81
N GLU A 68 9.04 -19.43 1.70
CA GLU A 68 7.70 -19.26 2.24
C GLU A 68 7.01 -18.02 1.63
N ARG A 69 5.76 -18.19 1.20
CA ARG A 69 4.90 -17.08 0.77
C ARG A 69 4.10 -16.56 1.95
N THR A 70 4.32 -15.30 2.27
CA THR A 70 3.57 -14.59 3.30
C THR A 70 2.53 -13.70 2.65
N TYR A 71 1.27 -13.83 3.06
CA TYR A 71 0.16 -12.98 2.65
C TYR A 71 -0.36 -12.22 3.86
N LEU A 72 -0.46 -10.90 3.70
CA LEU A 72 -1.04 -9.98 4.66
C LEU A 72 -2.37 -9.47 4.11
N HIS A 73 -3.43 -9.74 4.81
CA HIS A 73 -4.74 -9.18 4.55
C HIS A 73 -4.88 -7.90 5.35
N THR A 74 -4.84 -6.77 4.68
CA THR A 74 -4.74 -5.47 5.31
C THR A 74 -5.93 -4.61 4.94
N LEU A 75 -6.58 -4.02 5.93
CA LEU A 75 -7.51 -2.91 5.74
C LEU A 75 -6.71 -1.61 5.74
N GLN A 76 -6.73 -0.91 4.61
CA GLN A 76 -6.05 0.36 4.42
C GLN A 76 -7.07 1.49 4.51
N ILE A 77 -6.75 2.48 5.33
CA ILE A 77 -7.54 3.71 5.45
C ILE A 77 -6.63 4.87 5.03
N PRO A 78 -6.58 5.20 3.73
CA PRO A 78 -5.88 6.36 3.24
C PRO A 78 -6.67 7.63 3.52
N ILE A 79 -5.97 8.67 3.99
CA ILE A 79 -6.47 10.04 4.09
C ILE A 79 -5.49 10.90 3.31
N SER A 80 -5.91 11.53 2.23
CA SER A 80 -5.01 12.25 1.34
C SER A 80 -5.51 13.63 1.02
N LEU A 81 -4.60 14.58 0.96
CA LEU A 81 -4.84 15.85 0.30
C LEU A 81 -4.67 15.64 -1.20
N ARG A 82 -5.61 16.15 -1.96
CA ARG A 82 -5.62 16.11 -3.42
C ARG A 82 -5.46 17.51 -3.97
N PHE A 83 -4.67 17.63 -5.02
CA PHE A 83 -4.59 18.80 -5.87
C PHE A 83 -4.92 18.40 -7.30
N LYS A 84 -6.01 18.96 -7.84
CA LYS A 84 -6.50 18.71 -9.18
C LYS A 84 -6.25 19.95 -10.04
N TRP A 85 -5.63 19.74 -11.20
CA TRP A 85 -5.48 20.82 -12.19
C TRP A 85 -6.81 21.06 -12.90
N THR A 86 -7.42 22.22 -12.63
CA THR A 86 -8.75 22.58 -13.14
C THR A 86 -8.70 23.71 -14.19
N ARG A 87 -7.50 24.15 -14.59
CA ARG A 87 -7.31 25.25 -15.54
C ARG A 87 -6.55 24.78 -16.77
N LEU A 88 -7.18 23.89 -17.55
CA LEU A 88 -6.58 23.30 -18.75
C LEU A 88 -7.31 23.71 -20.05
N ASN A 89 -7.92 24.93 -20.07
CA ASN A 89 -8.64 25.47 -21.21
C ASN A 89 -9.76 24.54 -21.74
N GLY A 90 -10.50 23.86 -20.85
CA GLY A 90 -11.57 22.95 -21.20
C GLY A 90 -11.15 21.49 -21.39
N LEU A 91 -9.86 21.17 -21.32
CA LEU A 91 -9.38 19.79 -21.35
C LEU A 91 -9.76 19.04 -20.08
N GLU A 92 -9.96 19.76 -18.99
CA GLU A 92 -10.38 19.22 -17.68
C GLU A 92 -11.70 18.48 -17.68
N ASP A 93 -12.55 18.76 -18.66
CA ASP A 93 -13.83 18.04 -18.84
C ASP A 93 -13.63 16.62 -19.37
N TRP A 94 -12.51 16.38 -20.08
CA TRP A 94 -12.18 15.08 -20.64
C TRP A 94 -11.14 14.34 -19.80
N VAL A 95 -10.07 15.04 -19.44
CA VAL A 95 -8.96 14.47 -18.64
C VAL A 95 -8.41 15.54 -17.72
N ALA A 96 -8.55 15.33 -16.41
CA ALA A 96 -7.97 16.21 -15.41
C ALA A 96 -6.88 15.47 -14.62
N PRO A 97 -5.61 15.87 -14.75
CA PRO A 97 -4.55 15.32 -13.92
C PRO A 97 -4.68 15.83 -12.49
N TYR A 98 -4.31 14.98 -11.55
CA TYR A 98 -4.24 15.33 -10.14
C TYR A 98 -3.07 14.67 -9.44
N ALA A 99 -2.59 15.31 -8.38
CA ALA A 99 -1.63 14.75 -7.45
C ALA A 99 -2.29 14.60 -6.08
N PHE A 100 -1.90 13.60 -5.33
CA PHE A 100 -2.41 13.38 -3.99
C PHE A 100 -1.33 12.84 -3.06
N GLY A 101 -1.50 13.08 -1.77
CA GLY A 101 -0.59 12.54 -0.77
C GLY A 101 -1.13 12.70 0.65
N GLY A 102 -0.73 11.78 1.52
CA GLY A 102 -1.16 11.80 2.91
C GLY A 102 -0.90 10.50 3.65
N PRO A 103 -1.32 10.41 4.91
CA PRO A 103 -1.16 9.22 5.73
C PRO A 103 -2.06 8.08 5.27
N VAL A 104 -1.55 6.85 5.47
CA VAL A 104 -2.30 5.60 5.29
C VAL A 104 -2.18 4.80 6.57
N PHE A 105 -3.33 4.40 7.10
CA PHE A 105 -3.41 3.50 8.23
C PHE A 105 -3.65 2.08 7.72
N ASN A 106 -2.67 1.21 7.92
CA ASN A 106 -2.74 -0.19 7.54
C ASN A 106 -3.07 -1.03 8.77
N LEU A 107 -4.26 -1.59 8.81
CA LEU A 107 -4.72 -2.49 9.87
C LEU A 107 -4.62 -3.92 9.36
N THR A 108 -3.75 -4.73 9.95
CA THR A 108 -3.65 -6.14 9.60
C THR A 108 -4.86 -6.89 10.16
N VAL A 109 -5.66 -7.46 9.26
CA VAL A 109 -6.91 -8.17 9.61
C VAL A 109 -6.67 -9.67 9.71
N ALA A 110 -5.84 -10.22 8.81
CA ALA A 110 -5.48 -11.63 8.80
C ALA A 110 -4.13 -11.84 8.11
N HIS A 111 -3.49 -12.94 8.42
CA HIS A 111 -2.24 -13.38 7.79
C HIS A 111 -2.21 -14.91 7.72
N ASN A 112 -1.44 -15.48 6.78
CA ASN A 112 -1.10 -16.88 6.85
C ASN A 112 -0.03 -17.05 7.96
N SER A 113 -0.26 -18.02 8.84
CA SER A 113 0.59 -18.21 10.02
C SER A 113 1.97 -18.71 9.65
N LEU A 114 2.95 -17.82 9.76
CA LEU A 114 4.35 -18.18 9.97
C LEU A 114 4.64 -17.90 11.45
N ASP A 115 4.86 -18.93 12.25
CA ASP A 115 5.07 -18.81 13.70
C ASP A 115 6.30 -17.95 14.07
N ALA A 116 7.19 -17.72 13.10
CA ALA A 116 8.37 -16.88 13.27
C ALA A 116 8.12 -15.36 13.13
N LEU A 117 6.93 -14.94 12.67
CA LEU A 117 6.63 -13.55 12.34
C LEU A 117 5.47 -13.01 13.19
N ASN A 118 5.69 -11.86 13.80
CA ASN A 118 4.63 -11.07 14.44
C ASN A 118 4.20 -9.94 13.49
N TYR A 119 2.94 -9.88 13.16
CA TYR A 119 2.33 -8.86 12.30
C TYR A 119 1.64 -7.80 13.14
N ALA A 120 1.88 -6.53 12.80
CA ALA A 120 1.30 -5.39 13.50
C ALA A 120 0.68 -4.41 12.50
N SER A 121 -0.31 -3.67 12.98
CA SER A 121 -0.84 -2.53 12.23
C SER A 121 0.24 -1.46 12.04
N ALA A 122 0.27 -0.83 10.88
CA ALA A 122 1.31 0.11 10.52
C ALA A 122 0.72 1.43 10.02
N ILE A 123 1.47 2.50 10.27
CA ILE A 123 1.19 3.80 9.68
C ILE A 123 2.21 4.03 8.57
N GLY A 124 1.73 4.47 7.42
CA GLY A 124 2.55 4.85 6.27
C GLY A 124 2.17 6.23 5.75
N MET A 125 2.96 6.70 4.82
CA MET A 125 2.66 7.86 3.99
C MET A 125 2.56 7.40 2.54
N GLN A 126 1.64 7.98 1.80
CA GLN A 126 1.51 7.76 0.36
C GLN A 126 1.63 9.07 -0.40
N ALA A 127 2.15 8.98 -1.61
CA ALA A 127 2.06 10.03 -2.62
C ALA A 127 1.77 9.41 -3.97
N GLY A 128 1.01 10.08 -4.80
CA GLY A 128 0.60 9.54 -6.08
C GLY A 128 0.13 10.60 -7.06
N LEU A 129 -0.04 10.13 -8.27
CA LEU A 129 -0.60 10.88 -9.38
C LEU A 129 -1.76 10.11 -9.98
N GLY A 130 -2.70 10.84 -10.56
CA GLY A 130 -3.83 10.24 -11.24
C GLY A 130 -4.40 11.13 -12.31
N PHE A 131 -5.28 10.54 -13.10
CA PHE A 131 -6.06 11.21 -14.12
C PHE A 131 -7.53 10.90 -13.90
N GLU A 132 -8.35 11.93 -13.91
CA GLU A 132 -9.80 11.81 -13.95
C GLU A 132 -10.26 11.89 -15.40
N ILE A 133 -11.07 10.94 -15.82
CA ILE A 133 -11.57 10.78 -17.19
C ILE A 133 -13.09 10.89 -17.15
N HIS A 134 -13.65 11.81 -17.93
CA HIS A 134 -15.11 12.05 -18.00
C HIS A 134 -15.80 12.22 -16.63
N ARG A 135 -15.10 12.77 -15.64
CA ARG A 135 -15.60 13.03 -14.27
C ARG A 135 -16.04 11.80 -13.46
N ASN A 136 -16.18 10.63 -14.10
CA ASN A 136 -16.64 9.41 -13.45
C ASN A 136 -15.52 8.39 -13.20
N TRP A 137 -14.51 8.36 -14.05
CA TRP A 137 -13.41 7.41 -13.95
C TRP A 137 -12.14 8.10 -13.47
N GLN A 138 -11.47 7.48 -12.54
CA GLN A 138 -10.13 7.90 -12.14
C GLN A 138 -9.17 6.71 -12.24
N ILE A 139 -8.00 6.95 -12.81
CA ILE A 139 -6.87 6.02 -12.80
C ILE A 139 -5.78 6.69 -11.99
N GLN A 140 -5.30 6.01 -10.96
CA GLN A 140 -4.30 6.56 -10.05
C GLN A 140 -3.21 5.55 -9.76
N ALA A 141 -1.97 6.06 -9.67
CA ALA A 141 -0.81 5.31 -9.22
C ALA A 141 -0.24 6.00 -7.98
N SER A 142 0.06 5.24 -6.96
CA SER A 142 0.64 5.75 -5.72
C SER A 142 1.76 4.86 -5.23
N TYR A 143 2.71 5.49 -4.56
CA TYR A 143 3.76 4.83 -3.82
C TYR A 143 3.54 5.08 -2.33
N THR A 144 3.54 4.01 -1.55
CA THR A 144 3.39 4.07 -0.09
C THR A 144 4.68 3.60 0.56
N TRP A 145 5.12 4.38 1.55
CA TRP A 145 6.24 4.00 2.42
C TRP A 145 5.79 3.94 3.88
N GLY A 146 6.08 2.82 4.52
CA GLY A 146 5.76 2.60 5.94
C GLY A 146 6.63 3.48 6.84
N LEU A 147 6.01 4.18 7.77
CA LEU A 147 6.67 4.92 8.84
C LEU A 147 6.93 4.03 10.03
N THR A 148 6.02 3.10 10.31
CA THR A 148 6.13 2.12 11.39
C THR A 148 6.41 0.73 10.83
N TYR A 149 6.84 -0.17 11.72
CA TYR A 149 7.14 -1.55 11.34
C TYR A 149 5.86 -2.39 11.34
N SER A 150 5.59 -3.05 10.21
CA SER A 150 4.43 -3.92 10.02
C SER A 150 4.71 -5.37 10.40
N VAL A 151 5.97 -5.78 10.33
CA VAL A 151 6.39 -7.16 10.56
C VAL A 151 7.61 -7.17 11.49
N LYS A 152 7.59 -8.03 12.50
CA LYS A 152 8.70 -8.27 13.42
C LYS A 152 8.97 -9.78 13.52
N PHE A 153 10.23 -10.16 13.58
CA PHE A 153 10.60 -11.54 13.89
C PHE A 153 10.53 -11.78 15.39
N ALA A 154 9.82 -12.84 15.82
CA ALA A 154 9.65 -13.19 17.23
C ALA A 154 10.95 -13.66 17.88
N LYS A 155 11.88 -14.24 17.09
CA LYS A 155 13.15 -14.80 17.58
C LYS A 155 14.34 -13.85 17.48
N LEU A 156 14.20 -12.68 16.81
CA LEU A 156 15.28 -11.72 16.58
C LEU A 156 14.85 -10.34 17.08
N LEU A 157 15.46 -9.88 18.16
CA LEU A 157 15.06 -8.68 18.91
C LEU A 157 15.04 -7.37 18.11
N ASP A 158 15.80 -7.26 17.01
CA ASP A 158 15.92 -6.04 16.19
C ASP A 158 15.52 -6.22 14.72
N TYR A 159 14.95 -7.37 14.36
CA TYR A 159 14.62 -7.68 12.97
C TYR A 159 13.18 -7.30 12.65
N SER A 160 13.02 -6.15 12.03
CA SER A 160 11.72 -5.58 11.69
C SER A 160 11.68 -5.06 10.25
N ALA A 161 10.54 -5.19 9.60
CA ALA A 161 10.33 -4.75 8.23
C ALA A 161 9.37 -3.57 8.14
N ARG A 162 9.66 -2.64 7.22
CA ARG A 162 8.76 -1.58 6.78
C ARG A 162 8.19 -1.94 5.42
N GLU A 163 6.90 -1.78 5.29
CA GLU A 163 6.23 -1.96 4.00
C GLU A 163 6.57 -0.84 3.03
N LYS A 164 6.85 -1.23 1.79
CA LYS A 164 6.93 -0.32 0.66
C LYS A 164 6.19 -0.95 -0.50
N TYR A 165 5.23 -0.23 -1.04
CA TYR A 165 4.44 -0.78 -2.14
C TYR A 165 3.96 0.28 -3.12
N TRP A 166 3.87 -0.15 -4.37
CA TRP A 166 3.17 0.57 -5.42
C TRP A 166 1.74 0.08 -5.50
N THR A 167 0.82 1.01 -5.72
CA THR A 167 -0.57 0.66 -5.95
C THR A 167 -1.06 1.37 -7.21
N VAL A 168 -1.68 0.61 -8.11
CA VAL A 168 -2.39 1.14 -9.27
C VAL A 168 -3.87 0.82 -9.09
N ARG A 169 -4.71 1.84 -9.15
CA ARG A 169 -6.16 1.73 -8.91
C ARG A 169 -6.95 2.40 -10.01
N ALA A 170 -8.08 1.81 -10.36
CA ALA A 170 -9.15 2.45 -11.10
C ALA A 170 -10.32 2.68 -10.15
N VAL A 171 -10.88 3.89 -10.15
CA VAL A 171 -12.00 4.29 -9.30
C VAL A 171 -13.12 4.76 -10.20
N TYR A 172 -14.34 4.34 -9.89
CA TYR A 172 -15.55 4.80 -10.57
C TYR A 172 -16.43 5.56 -9.58
N PHE A 173 -16.82 6.77 -9.94
CA PHE A 173 -17.74 7.62 -9.18
C PHE A 173 -19.13 7.57 -9.79
N PHE A 174 -20.14 7.41 -8.97
CA PHE A 174 -21.54 7.34 -9.35
C PHE A 174 -22.35 8.40 -8.60
#